data_970398637a406865ca6fad477e624333
#
_entry.id   970398637a406865ca6fad477e624333
#
_cell.length_a   1.000
_cell.length_b   1.000
_cell.length_c   1.000
_cell.angle_alpha   90.00
_cell.angle_beta   90.00
_cell.angle_gamma   90.00
#
_symmetry.space_group_name_H-M   'P 1'
#
loop_
_entity.id
_entity.type
_entity.pdbx_description
1 polymer ?
#
loop_
_entity_poly.entity_id
_entity_poly.type
_entity_poly.pdbx_seq_one_letter_code
_entity_poly.pdbx_strand_id
1 'polypeptide(L)'
;LVGSEMCIRDSHNFEADHEGKDSYRLRVAGSRQVLVSSVTRSALFTENRSEEEPSLKSLLSRLEPARLVLVEGFKKEFIPKLEIWQKSNQSPLLYLQDETILAMVTNDDILDLPIPRFHLNEIQKIADFIISTVGIKF
;
A
#
# COMPACT_ATOMS: atom_id res chain seq x y z
N LEU A 1 -1.54 -7.76 -13.23
CA LEU A 1 -2.44 -6.95 -12.37
C LEU A 1 -3.37 -6.04 -13.20
N VAL A 2 -4.04 -6.60 -14.23
CA VAL A 2 -5.02 -5.84 -15.01
C VAL A 2 -6.28 -5.67 -14.15
N GLY A 3 -6.73 -4.42 -13.95
CA GLY A 3 -7.92 -4.09 -13.15
C GLY A 3 -7.70 -4.09 -11.64
N SER A 4 -6.45 -3.91 -11.19
CA SER A 4 -6.11 -3.66 -9.80
C SER A 4 -5.45 -2.28 -9.65
N GLU A 5 -5.75 -1.63 -8.54
CA GLU A 5 -5.16 -0.36 -8.13
C GLU A 5 -4.27 -0.56 -6.90
N MET A 6 -3.40 0.38 -6.64
CA MET A 6 -2.49 0.34 -5.51
C MET A 6 -2.55 1.65 -4.73
N CYS A 7 -2.63 1.55 -3.40
CA CYS A 7 -2.50 2.67 -2.48
C CYS A 7 -1.31 2.40 -1.57
N ILE A 8 -0.34 3.31 -1.56
CA ILE A 8 0.87 3.21 -0.73
C ILE A 8 0.86 4.34 0.28
N ARG A 9 1.07 3.99 1.56
CA ARG A 9 1.34 4.95 2.63
C ARG A 9 2.79 4.85 3.04
N ASP A 10 3.55 5.90 2.79
CA ASP A 10 4.87 6.07 3.36
C ASP A 10 4.76 6.67 4.77
N SER A 11 5.48 6.11 5.73
CA SER A 11 5.56 6.61 7.10
C SER A 11 6.44 7.86 7.25
N HIS A 12 7.13 8.23 6.19
CA HIS A 12 7.98 9.40 6.10
C HIS A 12 7.40 10.38 5.08
N ASN A 13 7.91 11.60 5.06
CA ASN A 13 7.55 12.55 4.02
C ASN A 13 8.10 12.07 2.68
N PHE A 14 7.25 11.45 1.86
CA PHE A 14 7.66 11.04 0.53
C PHE A 14 7.80 12.26 -0.39
N GLU A 15 8.79 12.25 -1.25
CA GLU A 15 8.99 13.27 -2.27
C GLU A 15 9.05 12.60 -3.64
N ALA A 16 7.98 12.77 -4.41
CA ALA A 16 7.87 12.22 -5.77
C ALA A 16 8.22 13.24 -6.86
N ASP A 17 8.51 14.46 -6.45
CA ASP A 17 8.89 15.57 -7.32
C ASP A 17 10.33 15.97 -7.02
N HIS A 18 10.98 16.72 -7.91
CA HIS A 18 12.38 17.08 -7.77
C HIS A 18 12.57 18.59 -7.81
N GLU A 19 13.46 19.09 -6.96
CA GLU A 19 13.92 20.46 -7.00
C GLU A 19 14.38 20.85 -8.42
N GLY A 20 14.03 22.06 -8.86
CA GLY A 20 14.35 22.57 -10.19
C GLY A 20 13.28 22.31 -11.26
N LYS A 21 12.26 21.47 -10.98
CA LYS A 21 11.09 21.30 -11.86
C LYS A 21 10.04 22.38 -11.60
N ASP A 22 9.28 22.74 -12.65
CA ASP A 22 8.21 23.75 -12.50
C ASP A 22 7.11 23.26 -11.55
N SER A 23 6.78 21.95 -11.56
CA SER A 23 5.87 21.34 -10.60
C SER A 23 6.30 21.56 -9.14
N TYR A 24 7.57 21.31 -8.84
CA TYR A 24 8.16 21.59 -7.53
C TYR A 24 8.06 23.05 -7.13
N ARG A 25 8.45 23.96 -8.05
CA ARG A 25 8.40 25.42 -7.81
C ARG A 25 6.99 25.91 -7.54
N LEU A 26 5.99 25.40 -8.26
CA LEU A 26 4.59 25.74 -8.05
C LEU A 26 4.07 25.25 -6.69
N ARG A 27 4.44 24.05 -6.26
CA ARG A 27 4.10 23.53 -4.93
C ARG A 27 4.71 24.38 -3.82
N VAL A 28 6.00 24.65 -3.89
CA VAL A 28 6.72 25.49 -2.91
C VAL A 28 6.15 26.93 -2.88
N ALA A 29 5.68 27.45 -4.02
CA ALA A 29 4.99 28.73 -4.09
C ALA A 29 3.58 28.73 -3.47
N GLY A 30 3.10 27.59 -2.97
CA GLY A 30 1.85 27.47 -2.21
C GLY A 30 0.66 26.94 -3.01
N SER A 31 0.86 26.36 -4.20
CA SER A 31 -0.22 25.67 -4.91
C SER A 31 -0.71 24.49 -4.09
N ARG A 32 -2.03 24.38 -3.91
CA ARG A 32 -2.64 23.23 -3.21
C ARG A 32 -2.58 21.97 -4.03
N GLN A 33 -2.72 22.09 -5.34
CA GLN A 33 -2.68 20.97 -6.27
C GLN A 33 -1.87 21.36 -7.50
N VAL A 34 -1.06 20.42 -7.97
CA VAL A 34 -0.32 20.55 -9.23
C VAL A 34 -0.57 19.31 -10.06
N LEU A 35 -1.16 19.46 -11.24
CA LEU A 35 -1.36 18.39 -12.21
C LEU A 35 -0.25 18.46 -13.26
N VAL A 36 0.48 17.38 -13.37
CA VAL A 36 1.50 17.19 -14.43
C VAL A 36 1.00 16.14 -15.39
N SER A 37 1.04 16.40 -16.68
CA SER A 37 0.56 15.47 -17.69
C SER A 37 1.52 15.34 -18.87
N SER A 38 1.58 14.14 -19.43
CA SER A 38 2.25 13.80 -20.68
C SER A 38 1.34 12.94 -21.54
N VAL A 39 1.80 12.52 -22.72
CA VAL A 39 1.06 11.60 -23.60
C VAL A 39 0.78 10.25 -22.93
N THR A 40 1.67 9.79 -22.03
CA THR A 40 1.63 8.42 -21.48
C THR A 40 1.21 8.35 -20.02
N ARG A 41 1.27 9.46 -19.28
CA ARG A 41 0.92 9.47 -17.84
C ARG A 41 0.62 10.87 -17.33
N SER A 42 -0.14 10.91 -16.25
CA SER A 42 -0.33 12.13 -15.47
C SER A 42 -0.13 11.83 -13.99
N ALA A 43 0.20 12.88 -13.22
CA ALA A 43 0.30 12.83 -11.76
C ALA A 43 -0.36 14.07 -11.17
N LEU A 44 -1.16 13.88 -10.12
CA LEU A 44 -1.75 14.96 -9.34
C LEU A 44 -1.11 14.98 -7.96
N PHE A 45 -0.32 16.00 -7.68
CA PHE A 45 0.20 16.28 -6.35
C PHE A 45 -0.81 17.10 -5.58
N THR A 46 -1.13 16.66 -4.37
CA THR A 46 -2.05 17.37 -3.48
C THR A 46 -1.38 17.59 -2.14
N GLU A 47 -1.21 18.86 -1.75
CA GLU A 47 -0.70 19.23 -0.44
C GLU A 47 -1.80 19.04 0.62
N ASN A 48 -1.55 18.14 1.57
CA ASN A 48 -2.43 17.96 2.71
C ASN A 48 -2.18 19.10 3.71
N ARG A 49 -3.17 19.98 3.87
CA ARG A 49 -3.06 21.15 4.76
C ARG A 49 -3.67 20.92 6.15
N SER A 50 -4.26 19.77 6.38
CA SER A 50 -4.75 19.37 7.70
C SER A 50 -3.61 18.79 8.51
N GLU A 51 -3.64 18.94 9.83
CA GLU A 51 -2.73 18.26 10.76
C GLU A 51 -3.00 16.76 10.83
N GLU A 52 -4.17 16.33 10.37
CA GLU A 52 -4.57 14.92 10.33
C GLU A 52 -4.22 14.28 8.98
N GLU A 53 -3.70 13.09 9.05
CA GLU A 53 -3.45 12.26 7.88
C GLU A 53 -4.78 11.87 7.19
N PRO A 54 -4.87 11.91 5.85
CA PRO A 54 -6.07 11.47 5.15
C PRO A 54 -6.42 10.02 5.47
N SER A 55 -7.69 9.74 5.75
CA SER A 55 -8.15 8.37 5.99
C SER A 55 -7.98 7.51 4.73
N LEU A 56 -7.77 6.20 4.92
CA LEU A 56 -7.69 5.23 3.81
C LEU A 56 -8.92 5.36 2.89
N LYS A 57 -10.12 5.47 3.45
CA LYS A 57 -11.37 5.66 2.69
C LYS A 57 -11.31 6.90 1.79
N SER A 58 -10.80 8.02 2.30
CA SER A 58 -10.65 9.27 1.53
C SER A 58 -9.63 9.12 0.40
N LEU A 59 -8.54 8.36 0.62
CA LEU A 59 -7.54 8.11 -0.40
C LEU A 59 -8.07 7.17 -1.48
N LEU A 60 -8.73 6.09 -1.10
CA LEU A 60 -9.32 5.14 -2.04
C LEU A 60 -10.39 5.77 -2.93
N SER A 61 -11.14 6.77 -2.44
CA SER A 61 -12.12 7.47 -3.26
C SER A 61 -11.53 8.30 -4.41
N ARG A 62 -10.21 8.47 -4.46
CA ARG A 62 -9.49 9.15 -5.55
C ARG A 62 -9.01 8.21 -6.65
N LEU A 63 -9.09 6.90 -6.41
CA LEU A 63 -8.73 5.89 -7.40
C LEU A 63 -9.92 5.57 -8.32
N GLU A 64 -9.62 5.16 -9.53
CA GLU A 64 -10.63 4.61 -10.42
C GLU A 64 -11.22 3.32 -9.82
N PRO A 65 -12.49 2.98 -10.14
CA PRO A 65 -13.08 1.73 -9.70
C PRO A 65 -12.26 0.51 -10.16
N ALA A 66 -11.81 -0.30 -9.20
CA ALA A 66 -11.01 -1.49 -9.47
C ALA A 66 -11.60 -2.73 -8.79
N ARG A 67 -11.31 -3.91 -9.35
CA ARG A 67 -11.73 -5.20 -8.77
C ARG A 67 -10.92 -5.57 -7.53
N LEU A 68 -9.71 -5.06 -7.42
CA LEU A 68 -8.79 -5.27 -6.31
C LEU A 68 -8.02 -3.98 -6.07
N VAL A 69 -7.92 -3.57 -4.82
CA VAL A 69 -7.00 -2.53 -4.39
C VAL A 69 -6.01 -3.14 -3.41
N LEU A 70 -4.73 -3.07 -3.72
CA LEU A 70 -3.65 -3.44 -2.81
C LEU A 70 -3.23 -2.20 -2.03
N VAL A 71 -3.17 -2.34 -0.71
CA VAL A 71 -2.83 -1.23 0.20
C VAL A 71 -1.53 -1.57 0.92
N GLU A 72 -0.52 -0.73 0.78
CA GLU A 72 0.73 -0.82 1.53
C GLU A 72 0.74 0.19 2.67
N GLY A 73 1.21 -0.23 3.83
CA GLY A 73 1.12 0.57 5.05
C GLY A 73 -0.24 0.37 5.75
N PHE A 74 -0.81 1.43 6.32
CA PHE A 74 -2.14 1.42 6.98
C PHE A 74 -2.35 0.25 7.96
N LYS A 75 -1.33 -0.09 8.74
CA LYS A 75 -1.33 -1.27 9.64
C LYS A 75 -2.49 -1.32 10.62
N LYS A 76 -3.07 -0.14 10.96
CA LYS A 76 -4.16 -0.01 11.93
C LYS A 76 -5.56 -0.16 11.33
N GLU A 77 -5.69 -0.19 10.00
CA GLU A 77 -6.99 -0.32 9.35
C GLU A 77 -7.53 -1.74 9.50
N PHE A 78 -8.83 -1.87 9.68
CA PHE A 78 -9.50 -3.16 9.83
C PHE A 78 -9.88 -3.74 8.45
N ILE A 79 -8.85 -4.18 7.72
CA ILE A 79 -8.97 -4.82 6.40
C ILE A 79 -8.14 -6.11 6.37
N PRO A 80 -8.45 -7.09 5.49
CA PRO A 80 -7.62 -8.28 5.31
C PRO A 80 -6.17 -7.92 4.99
N LYS A 81 -5.21 -8.55 5.70
CA LYS A 81 -3.78 -8.24 5.57
C LYS A 81 -2.94 -9.48 5.35
N LEU A 82 -1.81 -9.27 4.69
CA LEU A 82 -0.66 -10.18 4.71
C LEU A 82 0.47 -9.51 5.50
N GLU A 83 1.03 -10.20 6.46
CA GLU A 83 2.21 -9.72 7.17
C GLU A 83 3.47 -10.15 6.41
N ILE A 84 4.27 -9.16 5.96
CA ILE A 84 5.61 -9.42 5.42
C ILE A 84 6.59 -9.24 6.58
N TRP A 85 7.21 -10.35 6.99
CA TRP A 85 8.08 -10.34 8.16
C TRP A 85 9.45 -10.93 7.85
N GLN A 86 10.47 -10.33 8.45
CA GLN A 86 11.87 -10.80 8.39
C GLN A 86 12.50 -10.66 9.77
N LYS A 87 13.15 -11.71 10.23
CA LYS A 87 13.83 -11.74 11.53
C LYS A 87 14.89 -10.65 11.67
N SER A 88 15.56 -10.31 10.57
CA SER A 88 16.56 -9.25 10.53
C SER A 88 16.04 -7.87 10.95
N ASN A 89 14.75 -7.61 10.77
CA ASN A 89 14.13 -6.33 11.09
C ASN A 89 13.80 -6.18 12.58
N GLN A 90 13.99 -7.22 13.39
CA GLN A 90 13.69 -7.26 14.83
C GLN A 90 12.27 -6.75 15.19
N SER A 91 11.37 -6.77 14.22
CA SER A 91 9.97 -6.34 14.41
C SER A 91 9.18 -7.43 15.12
N PRO A 92 8.24 -7.08 16.02
CA PRO A 92 7.34 -8.06 16.60
C PRO A 92 6.44 -8.67 15.52
N LEU A 93 5.97 -9.89 15.78
CA LEU A 93 5.01 -10.58 14.94
C LEU A 93 3.63 -9.94 15.16
N LEU A 94 3.13 -9.24 14.16
CA LEU A 94 1.89 -8.48 14.27
C LEU A 94 0.65 -9.38 14.30
N TYR A 95 0.68 -10.55 13.62
CA TYR A 95 -0.45 -11.48 13.60
C TYR A 95 -0.89 -11.95 14.99
N LEU A 96 -0.02 -11.86 16.00
CA LEU A 96 -0.36 -12.20 17.38
C LEU A 96 -1.35 -11.20 18.03
N GLN A 97 -1.49 -10.01 17.44
CA GLN A 97 -2.29 -8.91 17.98
C GLN A 97 -3.32 -8.37 16.99
N ASP A 98 -3.31 -8.86 15.75
CA ASP A 98 -4.18 -8.38 14.67
C ASP A 98 -4.80 -9.57 13.92
N GLU A 99 -6.03 -9.88 14.24
CA GLU A 99 -6.83 -10.96 13.62
C GLU A 99 -7.12 -10.76 12.14
N THR A 100 -6.91 -9.56 11.62
CA THR A 100 -7.06 -9.26 10.18
C THR A 100 -5.87 -9.74 9.35
N ILE A 101 -4.79 -10.20 9.99
CA ILE A 101 -3.65 -10.80 9.31
C ILE A 101 -3.98 -12.26 9.01
N LEU A 102 -4.20 -12.55 7.73
CA LEU A 102 -4.69 -13.85 7.26
C LEU A 102 -3.57 -14.79 6.79
N ALA A 103 -2.40 -14.27 6.50
CA ALA A 103 -1.23 -15.06 6.14
C ALA A 103 0.07 -14.28 6.37
N MET A 104 1.17 -15.00 6.45
CA MET A 104 2.52 -14.44 6.57
C MET A 104 3.34 -14.73 5.32
N VAL A 105 4.13 -13.74 4.89
CA VAL A 105 5.12 -13.87 3.84
C VAL A 105 6.50 -13.68 4.45
N THR A 106 7.32 -14.72 4.43
CA THR A 106 8.66 -14.71 5.05
C THR A 106 9.55 -15.80 4.47
N ASN A 107 10.86 -15.54 4.43
CA ASN A 107 11.86 -16.57 4.14
C ASN A 107 12.46 -17.19 5.43
N ASP A 108 12.09 -16.65 6.58
CA ASP A 108 12.57 -17.15 7.87
C ASP A 108 11.74 -18.35 8.34
N ASP A 109 12.38 -19.31 9.01
CA ASP A 109 11.67 -20.42 9.62
C ASP A 109 11.00 -19.97 10.92
N ILE A 110 9.68 -20.06 10.93
CA ILE A 110 8.86 -19.83 12.11
C ILE A 110 8.15 -21.14 12.43
N LEU A 111 8.40 -21.66 13.63
CA LEU A 111 7.75 -22.87 14.12
C LEU A 111 6.31 -22.55 14.57
N ASP A 112 5.40 -23.49 14.35
CA ASP A 112 4.02 -23.46 14.85
C ASP A 112 3.21 -22.22 14.45
N LEU A 113 3.40 -21.72 13.22
CA LEU A 113 2.59 -20.61 12.71
C LEU A 113 1.15 -21.08 12.43
N PRO A 114 0.12 -20.50 13.08
CA PRO A 114 -1.27 -20.96 12.94
C PRO A 114 -1.97 -20.46 11.67
N ILE A 115 -1.30 -19.59 10.91
CA ILE A 115 -1.81 -19.00 9.65
C ILE A 115 -0.96 -19.48 8.46
N PRO A 116 -1.49 -19.46 7.23
CA PRO A 116 -0.73 -19.81 6.03
C PRO A 116 0.58 -19.03 5.93
N ARG A 117 1.65 -19.72 5.51
CA ARG A 117 2.96 -19.12 5.25
C ARG A 117 3.35 -19.28 3.79
N PHE A 118 3.89 -18.20 3.23
CA PHE A 118 4.46 -18.16 1.89
C PHE A 118 5.90 -17.66 1.93
N HIS A 119 6.73 -18.16 1.03
CA HIS A 119 8.04 -17.56 0.78
C HIS A 119 7.91 -16.32 -0.10
N LEU A 120 8.82 -15.36 0.06
CA LEU A 120 8.84 -14.12 -0.75
C LEU A 120 8.86 -14.37 -2.26
N ASN A 121 9.42 -15.50 -2.70
CA ASN A 121 9.50 -15.87 -4.11
C ASN A 121 8.23 -16.59 -4.64
N GLU A 122 7.28 -16.93 -3.80
CA GLU A 122 6.06 -17.65 -4.18
C GLU A 122 4.96 -16.70 -4.67
N ILE A 123 5.33 -15.76 -5.55
CA ILE A 123 4.46 -14.65 -6.01
C ILE A 123 3.11 -15.17 -6.52
N GLN A 124 3.10 -16.25 -7.31
CA GLN A 124 1.85 -16.79 -7.85
C GLN A 124 0.93 -17.33 -6.75
N LYS A 125 1.48 -18.06 -5.77
CA LYS A 125 0.69 -18.59 -4.65
C LYS A 125 0.14 -17.48 -3.77
N ILE A 126 0.92 -16.42 -3.55
CA ILE A 126 0.48 -15.24 -2.82
C ILE A 126 -0.67 -14.56 -3.56
N ALA A 127 -0.55 -14.39 -4.88
CA ALA A 127 -1.60 -13.79 -5.70
C ALA A 127 -2.89 -14.64 -5.66
N ASP A 128 -2.79 -15.96 -5.83
CA ASP A 128 -3.93 -16.87 -5.79
C ASP A 128 -4.61 -16.84 -4.41
N PHE A 129 -3.83 -16.78 -3.33
CA PHE A 129 -4.35 -16.63 -1.97
C PHE A 129 -5.12 -15.32 -1.81
N ILE A 130 -4.58 -14.19 -2.25
CA ILE A 130 -5.26 -12.88 -2.21
C ILE A 130 -6.59 -12.95 -2.96
N ILE A 131 -6.57 -13.43 -4.20
CA ILE A 131 -7.75 -13.54 -5.07
C ILE A 131 -8.83 -14.38 -4.43
N SER A 132 -8.47 -15.54 -3.89
CA SER A 132 -9.42 -16.44 -3.21
C SER A 132 -9.99 -15.82 -1.94
N THR A 133 -9.17 -15.12 -1.17
CA THR A 133 -9.57 -14.49 0.08
C THR A 133 -10.59 -13.36 -0.12
N VAL A 134 -10.41 -12.55 -1.17
CA VAL A 134 -11.33 -11.43 -1.47
C VAL A 134 -12.48 -11.85 -2.39
N GLY A 135 -12.55 -13.11 -2.81
CA GLY A 135 -13.66 -13.64 -3.60
C GLY A 135 -13.75 -13.11 -5.03
N ILE A 136 -12.63 -12.68 -5.63
CA ILE A 136 -12.60 -12.21 -7.00
C ILE A 136 -12.76 -13.41 -7.95
N LYS A 137 -13.75 -13.33 -8.85
CA LYS A 137 -13.93 -14.27 -9.96
C LYS A 137 -13.41 -13.62 -11.23
N PHE A 138 -12.50 -14.28 -11.93
CA PHE A 138 -11.99 -13.89 -13.25
C PHE A 138 -12.80 -14.51 -14.36
#